data_0bb0a7c77a60fa8afb3a20e46f09d4b1
#
_entry.id   0bb0a7c77a60fa8afb3a20e46f09d4b1
#
_cell.length_a   1.000
_cell.length_b   1.000
_cell.length_c   1.000
_cell.angle_alpha   90.00
_cell.angle_beta   90.00
_cell.angle_gamma   90.00
#
_symmetry.space_group_name_H-M   'P 1'
#
loop_
_entity.id
_entity.type
_entity.pdbx_description
1 polymer ?
#
loop_
_entity_poly.entity_id
_entity_poly.type
_entity_poly.pdbx_seq_one_letter_code
_entity_poly.pdbx_strand_id
1 'polypeptide(L)'
;MLFSIVVPVYNVEKYLQECLDSIIKQILQMSEACEIILVDDGSTDSSGKICDRYKTMYPDIIRVFHNSNHGLLMTRRFGYKKAKGEYIVNCDSDDLLELDFFKTLVKTIREYSRPDMIIFNQYLYDGWNKKVAFDNILSEKDVSVVPKQDVLRQFLMGNSLVSICGATYKRTCIDINKDYSMYAHVSNGEDSLQKIELFDHADTFVYLNKALYNYRMGSGMTTKFDANYYSSFKVVFKEIIRRKEKWSLSDFEYLLSIKVLSTVGRAITQTRLKKWKNYKDHKKYLQRIREDDILTEYIENVDMIKRQIQKSHLIFLILLKKYLYCMIIVLLNLKNLSEKIGMEK
;
A
#
# COMPACT_ATOMS: atom_id res chain seq x y z
N MET A 1 8.59 -17.68 -18.86
CA MET A 1 8.99 -16.97 -17.62
C MET A 1 7.76 -16.84 -16.75
N LEU A 2 7.82 -17.34 -15.50
CA LEU A 2 6.66 -17.34 -14.62
C LEU A 2 6.53 -16.00 -13.86
N PHE A 3 7.61 -15.52 -13.23
CA PHE A 3 7.58 -14.29 -12.44
C PHE A 3 8.49 -13.20 -12.99
N SER A 4 8.01 -11.95 -12.94
CA SER A 4 8.82 -10.74 -12.95
C SER A 4 8.69 -10.07 -11.60
N ILE A 5 9.82 -9.97 -10.88
CA ILE A 5 9.89 -9.31 -9.58
C ILE A 5 10.32 -7.87 -9.82
N VAL A 6 9.42 -6.92 -9.55
CA VAL A 6 9.67 -5.48 -9.72
C VAL A 6 10.08 -4.89 -8.38
N VAL A 7 11.29 -4.35 -8.33
CA VAL A 7 11.87 -3.73 -7.14
C VAL A 7 12.19 -2.27 -7.44
N PRO A 8 11.36 -1.32 -6.99
CA PRO A 8 11.67 0.10 -7.07
C PRO A 8 12.75 0.45 -6.04
N VAL A 9 13.76 1.22 -6.46
CA VAL A 9 14.92 1.54 -5.63
C VAL A 9 15.09 3.06 -5.58
N TYR A 10 15.14 3.64 -4.37
CA TYR A 10 15.47 5.05 -4.15
C TYR A 10 16.04 5.28 -2.75
N ASN A 11 17.34 5.56 -2.67
CA ASN A 11 18.05 5.89 -1.41
C ASN A 11 17.81 4.87 -0.29
N VAL A 12 18.09 3.59 -0.56
CA VAL A 12 17.86 2.43 0.33
C VAL A 12 19.11 1.56 0.51
N GLU A 13 20.30 2.12 0.38
CA GLU A 13 21.57 1.39 0.44
C GLU A 13 21.71 0.47 1.67
N LYS A 14 21.06 0.82 2.80
CA LYS A 14 21.11 0.06 4.04
C LYS A 14 20.36 -1.27 3.98
N TYR A 15 19.33 -1.38 3.14
CA TYR A 15 18.37 -2.49 3.15
C TYR A 15 18.38 -3.29 1.86
N LEU A 16 18.79 -2.65 0.74
CA LEU A 16 18.67 -3.22 -0.60
C LEU A 16 19.34 -4.59 -0.75
N GLN A 17 20.51 -4.78 -0.13
CA GLN A 17 21.22 -6.07 -0.19
C GLN A 17 20.39 -7.18 0.46
N GLU A 18 19.86 -6.96 1.66
CA GLU A 18 19.07 -7.93 2.39
C GLU A 18 17.77 -8.27 1.61
N CYS A 19 17.12 -7.26 1.01
CA CYS A 19 15.98 -7.43 0.14
C CYS A 19 16.31 -8.37 -1.03
N LEU A 20 17.34 -8.06 -1.81
CA LEU A 20 17.74 -8.84 -2.99
C LEU A 20 18.14 -10.27 -2.62
N ASP A 21 18.88 -10.46 -1.53
CA ASP A 21 19.27 -11.78 -1.03
C ASP A 21 18.05 -12.63 -0.68
N SER A 22 16.99 -12.05 -0.11
CA SER A 22 15.75 -12.75 0.24
C SER A 22 15.02 -13.29 -1.00
N ILE A 23 15.15 -12.59 -2.13
CA ILE A 23 14.56 -12.98 -3.42
C ILE A 23 15.42 -14.00 -4.11
N ILE A 24 16.71 -13.71 -4.30
CA ILE A 24 17.65 -14.49 -5.13
C ILE A 24 17.84 -15.90 -4.58
N LYS A 25 17.99 -16.05 -3.26
CA LYS A 25 18.14 -17.38 -2.62
C LYS A 25 17.04 -18.36 -3.00
N GLN A 26 15.83 -17.88 -3.21
CA GLN A 26 14.69 -18.71 -3.59
C GLN A 26 14.65 -18.96 -5.09
N ILE A 27 14.87 -17.93 -5.90
CA ILE A 27 14.83 -18.05 -7.38
C ILE A 27 15.87 -19.04 -7.89
N LEU A 28 17.08 -19.05 -7.32
CA LEU A 28 18.14 -19.99 -7.70
C LEU A 28 17.80 -21.47 -7.41
N GLN A 29 16.80 -21.74 -6.55
CA GLN A 29 16.35 -23.09 -6.21
C GLN A 29 15.10 -23.51 -7.00
N MET A 30 14.55 -22.62 -7.83
CA MET A 30 13.34 -22.88 -8.61
C MET A 30 13.66 -23.45 -9.99
N SER A 31 12.72 -24.26 -10.49
CA SER A 31 12.71 -24.72 -11.90
C SER A 31 12.07 -23.70 -12.84
N GLU A 32 11.23 -22.82 -12.32
CA GLU A 32 10.53 -21.80 -13.08
C GLU A 32 11.44 -20.62 -13.41
N ALA A 33 11.45 -20.21 -14.68
CA ALA A 33 12.20 -19.04 -15.10
C ALA A 33 11.61 -17.76 -14.51
N CYS A 34 12.47 -16.92 -13.87
CA CYS A 34 12.13 -15.67 -13.25
C CYS A 34 13.09 -14.56 -13.69
N GLU A 35 12.67 -13.31 -13.55
CA GLU A 35 13.53 -12.13 -13.68
C GLU A 35 13.32 -11.17 -12.51
N ILE A 36 14.36 -10.44 -12.15
CA ILE A 36 14.29 -9.31 -11.20
C ILE A 36 14.54 -8.03 -11.99
N ILE A 37 13.63 -7.09 -11.87
CA ILE A 37 13.69 -5.78 -12.52
C ILE A 37 13.95 -4.74 -11.44
N LEU A 38 15.19 -4.29 -11.34
CA LEU A 38 15.60 -3.21 -10.46
C LEU A 38 15.42 -1.89 -11.19
N VAL A 39 14.60 -0.99 -10.66
CA VAL A 39 14.38 0.34 -11.21
C VAL A 39 14.87 1.36 -10.19
N ASP A 40 16.08 1.86 -10.42
CA ASP A 40 16.68 2.93 -9.62
C ASP A 40 16.10 4.27 -10.08
N ASP A 41 15.36 4.91 -9.19
CA ASP A 41 14.64 6.16 -9.41
C ASP A 41 15.50 7.39 -9.09
N GLY A 42 16.76 7.35 -9.54
CA GLY A 42 17.71 8.45 -9.36
C GLY A 42 18.28 8.54 -7.95
N SER A 43 18.69 7.40 -7.37
CA SER A 43 19.32 7.37 -6.06
C SER A 43 20.61 8.20 -6.02
N THR A 44 20.82 8.88 -4.90
CA THR A 44 22.00 9.71 -4.63
C THR A 44 22.98 9.05 -3.66
N ASP A 45 22.58 7.95 -3.02
CA ASP A 45 23.40 7.08 -2.17
C ASP A 45 24.04 5.93 -2.98
N SER A 46 24.52 4.89 -2.31
CA SER A 46 25.13 3.73 -2.98
C SER A 46 24.13 2.73 -3.59
N SER A 47 22.82 2.99 -3.56
CA SER A 47 21.79 2.06 -4.04
C SER A 47 22.00 1.67 -5.51
N GLY A 48 22.27 2.64 -6.39
CA GLY A 48 22.54 2.37 -7.81
C GLY A 48 23.74 1.44 -8.03
N LYS A 49 24.84 1.66 -7.28
CA LYS A 49 26.03 0.80 -7.33
C LYS A 49 25.73 -0.62 -6.84
N ILE A 50 24.87 -0.77 -5.84
CA ILE A 50 24.41 -2.08 -5.36
C ILE A 50 23.64 -2.79 -6.46
N CYS A 51 22.74 -2.11 -7.15
CA CYS A 51 22.00 -2.67 -8.30
C CYS A 51 22.96 -3.20 -9.36
N ASP A 52 23.95 -2.42 -9.77
CA ASP A 52 24.95 -2.81 -10.79
C ASP A 52 25.78 -4.01 -10.36
N ARG A 53 26.21 -4.05 -9.10
CA ARG A 53 26.92 -5.19 -8.53
C ARG A 53 26.09 -6.47 -8.62
N TYR A 54 24.82 -6.43 -8.23
CA TYR A 54 23.93 -7.60 -8.31
C TYR A 54 23.65 -8.02 -9.75
N LYS A 55 23.50 -7.08 -10.68
CA LYS A 55 23.41 -7.40 -12.10
C LYS A 55 24.66 -8.11 -12.61
N THR A 56 25.84 -7.69 -12.19
CA THR A 56 27.10 -8.35 -12.57
C THR A 56 27.19 -9.76 -12.01
N MET A 57 26.70 -10.00 -10.79
CA MET A 57 26.69 -11.32 -10.15
C MET A 57 25.63 -12.27 -10.76
N TYR A 58 24.51 -11.74 -11.23
CA TYR A 58 23.37 -12.50 -11.73
C TYR A 58 22.85 -11.95 -13.08
N PRO A 59 23.68 -11.94 -14.16
CA PRO A 59 23.38 -11.23 -15.41
C PRO A 59 22.16 -11.79 -16.14
N ASP A 60 21.87 -13.10 -15.98
CA ASP A 60 20.76 -13.77 -16.65
C ASP A 60 19.40 -13.56 -15.94
N ILE A 61 19.44 -13.14 -14.68
CA ILE A 61 18.24 -13.01 -13.83
C ILE A 61 17.89 -11.55 -13.59
N ILE A 62 18.91 -10.67 -13.42
CA ILE A 62 18.71 -9.27 -12.99
C ILE A 62 18.84 -8.32 -14.18
N ARG A 63 17.87 -7.44 -14.30
CA ARG A 63 17.86 -6.29 -15.20
C ARG A 63 17.78 -5.01 -14.41
N VAL A 64 18.71 -4.08 -14.64
CA VAL A 64 18.77 -2.78 -13.96
C VAL A 64 18.42 -1.66 -14.94
N PHE A 65 17.66 -0.69 -14.44
CA PHE A 65 17.33 0.54 -15.14
C PHE A 65 17.55 1.72 -14.19
N HIS A 66 18.37 2.68 -14.62
CA HIS A 66 18.60 3.94 -13.89
C HIS A 66 17.80 5.05 -14.56
N ASN A 67 16.90 5.65 -13.80
CA ASN A 67 16.06 6.74 -14.26
C ASN A 67 16.35 8.03 -13.47
N SER A 68 15.90 9.18 -13.96
CA SER A 68 15.70 10.35 -13.10
C SER A 68 14.53 10.10 -12.15
N ASN A 69 14.51 10.78 -10.99
CA ASN A 69 13.46 10.58 -10.00
C ASN A 69 12.08 11.02 -10.51
N HIS A 70 11.15 10.08 -10.58
CA HIS A 70 9.75 10.27 -10.98
C HIS A 70 8.75 9.81 -9.91
N GLY A 71 9.24 9.30 -8.77
CA GLY A 71 8.44 8.81 -7.66
C GLY A 71 8.00 7.36 -7.81
N LEU A 72 7.65 6.75 -6.67
CA LEU A 72 7.40 5.31 -6.51
C LEU A 72 6.38 4.75 -7.52
N LEU A 73 5.25 5.45 -7.70
CA LEU A 73 4.20 5.04 -8.64
C LEU A 73 4.74 4.88 -10.07
N MET A 74 5.45 5.90 -10.57
CA MET A 74 5.97 5.90 -11.94
C MET A 74 7.10 4.89 -12.10
N THR A 75 7.92 4.69 -11.08
CA THR A 75 8.99 3.71 -11.04
C THR A 75 8.45 2.28 -11.15
N ARG A 76 7.39 1.94 -10.41
CA ARG A 76 6.69 0.64 -10.54
C ARG A 76 6.07 0.49 -11.94
N ARG A 77 5.39 1.52 -12.46
CA ARG A 77 4.80 1.50 -13.82
C ARG A 77 5.86 1.26 -14.90
N PHE A 78 7.04 1.88 -14.75
CA PHE A 78 8.18 1.60 -15.63
C PHE A 78 8.62 0.14 -15.55
N GLY A 79 8.75 -0.40 -14.34
CA GLY A 79 9.07 -1.82 -14.12
C GLY A 79 8.08 -2.77 -14.78
N TYR A 80 6.77 -2.50 -14.68
CA TYR A 80 5.71 -3.30 -15.32
C TYR A 80 5.82 -3.30 -16.85
N LYS A 81 6.18 -2.16 -17.47
CA LYS A 81 6.43 -2.08 -18.92
C LYS A 81 7.63 -2.95 -19.35
N LYS A 82 8.59 -3.17 -18.46
CA LYS A 82 9.78 -4.01 -18.73
C LYS A 82 9.57 -5.49 -18.39
N ALA A 83 8.53 -5.82 -17.65
CA ALA A 83 8.23 -7.17 -17.20
C ALA A 83 7.83 -8.11 -18.34
N LYS A 84 8.36 -9.34 -18.32
CA LYS A 84 8.10 -10.42 -19.30
C LYS A 84 7.39 -11.62 -18.66
N GLY A 85 7.42 -11.73 -17.33
CA GLY A 85 6.78 -12.80 -16.58
C GLY A 85 5.27 -12.79 -16.71
N GLU A 86 4.67 -13.95 -16.56
CA GLU A 86 3.21 -14.09 -16.51
C GLU A 86 2.62 -13.42 -15.29
N TYR A 87 3.32 -13.54 -14.16
CA TYR A 87 2.94 -12.93 -12.88
C TYR A 87 3.91 -11.84 -12.49
N ILE A 88 3.36 -10.76 -11.92
CA ILE A 88 4.11 -9.67 -11.30
C ILE A 88 4.13 -9.87 -9.79
N VAL A 89 5.33 -9.76 -9.21
CA VAL A 89 5.59 -9.65 -7.78
C VAL A 89 6.17 -8.27 -7.53
N ASN A 90 5.56 -7.48 -6.64
CA ASN A 90 6.17 -6.26 -6.15
C ASN A 90 6.92 -6.54 -4.85
N CYS A 91 8.14 -6.04 -4.76
CA CYS A 91 8.91 -6.04 -3.52
C CYS A 91 9.55 -4.67 -3.34
N ASP A 92 9.16 -3.95 -2.29
CA ASP A 92 9.79 -2.69 -1.97
C ASP A 92 11.21 -2.97 -1.46
N SER A 93 12.15 -2.12 -1.83
CA SER A 93 13.59 -2.38 -1.70
C SER A 93 14.13 -2.34 -0.26
N ASP A 94 13.31 -1.96 0.72
CA ASP A 94 13.58 -2.03 2.15
C ASP A 94 12.89 -3.20 2.86
N ASP A 95 12.12 -4.03 2.12
CA ASP A 95 11.32 -5.15 2.62
C ASP A 95 11.94 -6.50 2.27
N LEU A 96 11.33 -7.60 2.77
CA LEU A 96 11.82 -8.97 2.58
C LEU A 96 10.70 -9.93 2.20
N LEU A 97 11.03 -10.95 1.40
CA LEU A 97 10.15 -12.09 1.16
C LEU A 97 10.42 -13.23 2.16
N GLU A 98 9.36 -13.95 2.58
CA GLU A 98 9.51 -15.17 3.39
C GLU A 98 10.19 -16.27 2.59
N LEU A 99 10.90 -17.19 3.28
CA LEU A 99 11.74 -18.21 2.67
C LEU A 99 11.01 -19.17 1.72
N ASP A 100 9.71 -19.32 1.88
CA ASP A 100 8.89 -20.20 1.04
C ASP A 100 7.89 -19.42 0.15
N PHE A 101 8.15 -18.13 -0.07
CA PHE A 101 7.29 -17.24 -0.85
C PHE A 101 6.99 -17.82 -2.24
N PHE A 102 8.03 -18.02 -3.05
CA PHE A 102 7.84 -18.51 -4.42
C PHE A 102 7.35 -19.96 -4.46
N LYS A 103 7.83 -20.82 -3.56
CA LYS A 103 7.35 -22.20 -3.45
C LYS A 103 5.84 -22.24 -3.21
N THR A 104 5.36 -21.39 -2.31
CA THR A 104 3.93 -21.29 -1.98
C THR A 104 3.15 -20.77 -3.19
N LEU A 105 3.64 -19.72 -3.88
CA LEU A 105 2.96 -19.17 -5.06
C LEU A 105 2.90 -20.19 -6.22
N VAL A 106 4.00 -20.88 -6.53
CA VAL A 106 4.02 -21.90 -7.60
C VAL A 106 3.01 -23.01 -7.33
N LYS A 107 2.97 -23.50 -6.07
CA LYS A 107 1.97 -24.48 -5.64
C LYS A 107 0.55 -23.96 -5.90
N THR A 108 0.25 -22.75 -5.41
CA THR A 108 -1.08 -22.12 -5.56
C THR A 108 -1.46 -21.92 -7.02
N ILE A 109 -0.54 -21.43 -7.86
CA ILE A 109 -0.77 -21.24 -9.29
C ILE A 109 -1.16 -22.56 -9.98
N ARG A 110 -0.50 -23.64 -9.62
CA ARG A 110 -0.77 -24.98 -10.20
C ARG A 110 -2.09 -25.56 -9.70
N GLU A 111 -2.36 -25.47 -8.42
CA GLU A 111 -3.56 -26.08 -7.78
C GLU A 111 -4.85 -25.32 -8.09
N TYR A 112 -4.79 -24.00 -8.30
CA TYR A 112 -5.96 -23.14 -8.50
C TYR A 112 -6.10 -22.62 -9.94
N SER A 113 -5.64 -23.39 -10.93
CA SER A 113 -5.83 -23.12 -12.37
C SER A 113 -5.37 -21.72 -12.78
N ARG A 114 -4.21 -21.28 -12.28
CA ARG A 114 -3.57 -19.99 -12.62
C ARG A 114 -4.50 -18.78 -12.36
N PRO A 115 -4.82 -18.48 -11.11
CA PRO A 115 -5.71 -17.36 -10.77
C PRO A 115 -5.13 -16.02 -11.22
N ASP A 116 -5.99 -15.03 -11.46
CA ASP A 116 -5.55 -13.70 -11.88
C ASP A 116 -4.81 -12.97 -10.76
N MET A 117 -5.22 -13.22 -9.50
CA MET A 117 -4.61 -12.60 -8.33
C MET A 117 -4.52 -13.58 -7.15
N ILE A 118 -3.36 -13.62 -6.52
CA ILE A 118 -3.10 -14.35 -5.27
C ILE A 118 -2.82 -13.31 -4.19
N ILE A 119 -3.68 -13.24 -3.19
CA ILE A 119 -3.60 -12.32 -2.06
C ILE A 119 -3.05 -13.07 -0.85
N PHE A 120 -2.17 -12.46 -0.09
CA PHE A 120 -1.57 -13.06 1.11
C PHE A 120 -1.36 -12.01 2.20
N ASN A 121 -1.15 -12.49 3.43
CA ASN A 121 -0.90 -11.64 4.58
C ASN A 121 0.53 -11.13 4.61
N GLN A 122 0.77 -10.12 5.46
CA GLN A 122 2.08 -9.50 5.64
C GLN A 122 2.45 -9.52 7.13
N TYR A 123 3.75 -9.61 7.40
CA TYR A 123 4.32 -9.31 8.71
C TYR A 123 4.68 -7.83 8.80
N LEU A 124 4.49 -7.23 9.96
CA LEU A 124 5.19 -6.03 10.40
C LEU A 124 6.52 -6.50 10.99
N TYR A 125 7.63 -6.02 10.47
CA TYR A 125 8.99 -6.44 10.80
C TYR A 125 9.81 -5.26 11.30
N ASP A 126 10.41 -5.36 12.48
CA ASP A 126 11.22 -4.29 13.10
C ASP A 126 12.74 -4.54 13.02
N GLY A 127 13.15 -5.58 12.31
CA GLY A 127 14.53 -6.04 12.22
C GLY A 127 14.81 -7.30 13.05
N TRP A 128 13.95 -7.61 14.04
CA TRP A 128 14.11 -8.76 14.94
C TRP A 128 12.79 -9.53 15.08
N ASN A 129 11.70 -8.83 15.33
CA ASN A 129 10.41 -9.43 15.58
C ASN A 129 9.50 -9.31 14.36
N LYS A 130 8.62 -10.30 14.22
CA LYS A 130 7.56 -10.31 13.21
C LYS A 130 6.21 -10.42 13.89
N LYS A 131 5.28 -9.56 13.49
CA LYS A 131 3.89 -9.62 13.89
C LYS A 131 3.01 -9.60 12.63
N VAL A 132 2.06 -10.51 12.53
CA VAL A 132 1.09 -10.48 11.42
C VAL A 132 0.34 -9.15 11.44
N ALA A 133 0.36 -8.43 10.31
CA ALA A 133 -0.29 -7.13 10.19
C ALA A 133 -1.82 -7.27 10.23
N PHE A 134 -2.30 -8.23 9.46
CA PHE A 134 -3.72 -8.62 9.34
C PHE A 134 -3.75 -10.12 9.09
N ASP A 135 -4.64 -10.82 9.77
CA ASP A 135 -4.96 -12.23 9.57
C ASP A 135 -6.44 -12.38 9.20
N ASN A 136 -6.81 -13.52 8.67
CA ASN A 136 -8.18 -13.85 8.30
C ASN A 136 -8.88 -12.76 7.47
N ILE A 137 -8.13 -12.08 6.60
CA ILE A 137 -8.61 -10.89 5.86
C ILE A 137 -9.86 -11.22 5.02
N LEU A 138 -9.83 -12.37 4.33
CA LEU A 138 -10.89 -12.81 3.42
C LEU A 138 -11.45 -14.19 3.79
N SER A 139 -10.76 -14.96 4.61
CA SER A 139 -11.15 -16.30 5.03
C SER A 139 -10.31 -16.75 6.23
N GLU A 140 -10.88 -17.61 7.09
CA GLU A 140 -10.17 -18.30 8.17
C GLU A 140 -9.42 -19.56 7.68
N LYS A 141 -9.74 -20.05 6.47
CA LYS A 141 -9.07 -21.22 5.89
C LYS A 141 -7.69 -20.83 5.37
N ASP A 142 -6.75 -21.77 5.43
CA ASP A 142 -5.38 -21.58 4.93
C ASP A 142 -5.32 -21.09 3.48
N VAL A 143 -6.20 -21.64 2.61
CA VAL A 143 -6.34 -21.23 1.21
C VAL A 143 -7.83 -21.20 0.84
N SER A 144 -8.23 -20.15 0.12
CA SER A 144 -9.61 -19.97 -0.33
C SER A 144 -9.68 -19.33 -1.71
N VAL A 145 -10.57 -19.85 -2.57
CA VAL A 145 -11.06 -19.08 -3.73
C VAL A 145 -12.05 -18.05 -3.21
N VAL A 146 -11.88 -16.80 -3.57
CA VAL A 146 -12.65 -15.69 -3.01
C VAL A 146 -13.41 -14.96 -4.11
N PRO A 147 -14.72 -14.69 -3.92
CA PRO A 147 -15.49 -13.87 -4.85
C PRO A 147 -14.91 -12.46 -4.99
N LYS A 148 -14.88 -11.94 -6.22
CA LYS A 148 -14.42 -10.56 -6.52
C LYS A 148 -15.10 -9.51 -5.64
N GLN A 149 -16.40 -9.67 -5.42
CA GLN A 149 -17.18 -8.73 -4.60
C GLN A 149 -16.70 -8.66 -3.15
N ASP A 150 -16.26 -9.80 -2.58
CA ASP A 150 -15.75 -9.82 -1.21
C ASP A 150 -14.35 -9.15 -1.12
N VAL A 151 -13.52 -9.32 -2.17
CA VAL A 151 -12.25 -8.59 -2.29
C VAL A 151 -12.49 -7.07 -2.37
N LEU A 152 -13.45 -6.64 -3.18
CA LEU A 152 -13.81 -5.23 -3.32
C LEU A 152 -14.38 -4.65 -2.02
N ARG A 153 -15.26 -5.38 -1.32
CA ARG A 153 -15.77 -4.98 0.00
C ARG A 153 -14.63 -4.80 0.99
N GLN A 154 -13.75 -5.78 1.09
CA GLN A 154 -12.61 -5.72 2.01
C GLN A 154 -11.65 -4.57 1.68
N PHE A 155 -11.41 -4.27 0.40
CA PHE A 155 -10.61 -3.13 -0.03
C PHE A 155 -11.23 -1.79 0.40
N LEU A 156 -12.56 -1.66 0.31
CA LEU A 156 -13.28 -0.46 0.73
C LEU A 156 -13.40 -0.35 2.26
N MET A 157 -13.63 -1.46 2.98
CA MET A 157 -13.78 -1.46 4.44
C MET A 157 -12.53 -1.08 5.21
N GLY A 158 -11.34 -1.38 4.69
CA GLY A 158 -10.14 -1.28 5.51
C GLY A 158 -8.86 -0.96 4.76
N ASN A 159 -7.75 -1.20 5.46
CA ASN A 159 -6.39 -1.00 4.96
C ASN A 159 -5.68 -2.32 4.62
N SER A 160 -6.30 -3.47 4.88
CA SER A 160 -5.67 -4.78 4.75
C SER A 160 -5.30 -5.17 3.32
N LEU A 161 -6.05 -4.69 2.31
CA LEU A 161 -5.79 -4.97 0.89
C LEU A 161 -5.21 -3.78 0.13
N VAL A 162 -4.73 -2.74 0.81
CA VAL A 162 -4.22 -1.53 0.17
C VAL A 162 -2.85 -1.77 -0.46
N SER A 163 -1.92 -2.40 0.28
CA SER A 163 -0.53 -2.59 -0.19
C SER A 163 -0.46 -3.40 -1.48
N ILE A 164 0.25 -2.88 -2.47
CA ILE A 164 0.49 -3.59 -3.73
C ILE A 164 1.36 -4.84 -3.52
N CYS A 165 2.23 -4.82 -2.51
CA CYS A 165 3.12 -5.92 -2.15
C CYS A 165 2.41 -7.07 -1.42
N GLY A 166 1.15 -6.91 -1.00
CA GLY A 166 0.31 -7.97 -0.39
C GLY A 166 -0.37 -8.89 -1.40
N ALA A 167 0.06 -8.87 -2.66
CA ALA A 167 -0.49 -9.73 -3.69
C ALA A 167 0.49 -9.95 -4.84
N THR A 168 0.33 -11.11 -5.50
CA THR A 168 0.91 -11.43 -6.80
C THR A 168 -0.23 -11.54 -7.81
N TYR A 169 -0.04 -11.04 -9.01
CA TYR A 169 -1.10 -10.97 -10.01
C TYR A 169 -0.58 -11.15 -11.43
N LYS A 170 -1.44 -11.63 -12.33
CA LYS A 170 -1.10 -11.75 -13.73
C LYS A 170 -0.75 -10.39 -14.34
N ARG A 171 0.26 -10.35 -15.17
CA ARG A 171 0.66 -9.14 -15.91
C ARG A 171 -0.46 -8.60 -16.79
N THR A 172 -1.38 -9.45 -17.26
CA THR A 172 -2.57 -9.06 -18.02
C THR A 172 -3.58 -8.23 -17.22
N CYS A 173 -3.49 -8.23 -15.89
CA CYS A 173 -4.31 -7.35 -15.04
C CYS A 173 -3.81 -5.90 -15.01
N ILE A 174 -2.68 -5.60 -15.66
CA ILE A 174 -2.11 -4.26 -15.77
C ILE A 174 -2.27 -3.76 -17.21
N ASP A 175 -2.90 -2.61 -17.39
CA ASP A 175 -2.81 -1.88 -18.66
C ASP A 175 -1.47 -1.12 -18.71
N ILE A 176 -0.47 -1.73 -19.37
CA ILE A 176 0.87 -1.16 -19.50
C ILE A 176 0.91 0.13 -20.33
N ASN A 177 -0.13 0.39 -21.13
CA ASN A 177 -0.24 1.57 -21.98
C ASN A 177 -0.98 2.72 -21.31
N LYS A 178 -1.66 2.46 -20.19
CA LYS A 178 -2.37 3.50 -19.46
C LYS A 178 -1.41 4.57 -18.95
N ASP A 179 -1.72 5.82 -19.28
CA ASP A 179 -0.97 6.97 -18.80
C ASP A 179 -1.29 7.25 -17.32
N TYR A 180 -0.26 7.19 -16.51
CA TYR A 180 -0.31 7.50 -15.08
C TYR A 180 0.32 8.85 -14.73
N SER A 181 0.74 9.64 -15.73
CA SER A 181 1.39 10.95 -15.51
C SER A 181 0.52 11.90 -14.70
N MET A 182 -0.80 11.85 -14.89
CA MET A 182 -1.77 12.63 -14.11
C MET A 182 -1.76 12.29 -12.61
N TYR A 183 -1.25 11.13 -12.21
CA TYR A 183 -1.13 10.69 -10.81
C TYR A 183 0.29 10.83 -10.25
N ALA A 184 1.25 11.36 -11.01
CA ALA A 184 2.66 11.47 -10.59
C ALA A 184 2.84 12.31 -9.30
N HIS A 185 1.87 13.20 -9.00
CA HIS A 185 1.86 14.01 -7.78
C HIS A 185 1.29 13.30 -6.55
N VAL A 186 0.77 12.07 -6.71
CA VAL A 186 0.16 11.30 -5.61
C VAL A 186 1.28 10.63 -4.81
N SER A 187 1.54 11.13 -3.61
CA SER A 187 2.56 10.62 -2.68
C SER A 187 2.04 9.60 -1.68
N ASN A 188 0.71 9.54 -1.51
CA ASN A 188 0.03 8.59 -0.63
C ASN A 188 -1.23 8.06 -1.33
N GLY A 189 -1.45 6.75 -1.26
CA GLY A 189 -2.57 6.09 -1.93
C GLY A 189 -2.25 5.62 -3.34
N GLU A 190 -1.00 5.71 -3.79
CA GLU A 190 -0.50 5.19 -5.07
C GLU A 190 -0.72 3.67 -5.20
N ASP A 191 -0.59 2.93 -4.10
CA ASP A 191 -0.91 1.51 -4.02
C ASP A 191 -2.40 1.26 -4.27
N SER A 192 -3.27 2.09 -3.66
CA SER A 192 -4.71 1.99 -3.89
C SER A 192 -5.09 2.25 -5.35
N LEU A 193 -4.46 3.23 -6.01
CA LEU A 193 -4.69 3.50 -7.44
C LEU A 193 -4.33 2.29 -8.30
N GLN A 194 -3.20 1.64 -8.00
CA GLN A 194 -2.78 0.44 -8.71
C GLN A 194 -3.70 -0.75 -8.41
N LYS A 195 -4.12 -0.94 -7.15
CA LYS A 195 -5.09 -1.98 -6.78
C LYS A 195 -6.44 -1.82 -7.48
N ILE A 196 -6.93 -0.59 -7.63
CA ILE A 196 -8.18 -0.31 -8.37
C ILE A 196 -8.07 -0.84 -9.80
N GLU A 197 -6.95 -0.60 -10.49
CA GLU A 197 -6.73 -1.12 -11.85
C GLU A 197 -6.70 -2.65 -11.88
N LEU A 198 -5.99 -3.26 -10.92
CA LEU A 198 -5.92 -4.72 -10.83
C LEU A 198 -7.29 -5.34 -10.60
N PHE A 199 -8.10 -4.78 -9.70
CA PHE A 199 -9.46 -5.25 -9.43
C PHE A 199 -10.40 -5.04 -10.63
N ASP A 200 -10.14 -4.03 -11.46
CA ASP A 200 -10.90 -3.82 -12.69
C ASP A 200 -10.68 -4.93 -13.73
N HIS A 201 -9.52 -5.59 -13.73
CA HIS A 201 -9.11 -6.55 -14.75
C HIS A 201 -8.99 -8.00 -14.24
N ALA A 202 -8.87 -8.22 -12.94
CA ALA A 202 -8.84 -9.55 -12.36
C ALA A 202 -10.25 -10.07 -12.10
N ASP A 203 -10.50 -11.35 -12.42
CA ASP A 203 -11.79 -12.03 -12.20
C ASP A 203 -11.67 -13.21 -11.23
N THR A 204 -10.48 -13.82 -11.14
CA THR A 204 -10.22 -14.98 -10.28
C THR A 204 -9.24 -14.64 -9.17
N PHE A 205 -9.66 -14.87 -7.92
CA PHE A 205 -8.89 -14.52 -6.72
C PHE A 205 -8.69 -15.74 -5.82
N VAL A 206 -7.46 -15.93 -5.39
CA VAL A 206 -7.11 -16.89 -4.33
C VAL A 206 -6.51 -16.12 -3.18
N TYR A 207 -6.99 -16.38 -1.98
CA TYR A 207 -6.45 -15.85 -0.73
C TYR A 207 -5.68 -16.93 0.01
N LEU A 208 -4.46 -16.59 0.42
CA LEU A 208 -3.62 -17.38 1.31
C LEU A 208 -3.64 -16.73 2.69
N ASN A 209 -4.22 -17.41 3.67
CA ASN A 209 -4.20 -16.96 5.06
C ASN A 209 -2.82 -17.25 5.69
N LYS A 210 -1.79 -16.77 5.01
CA LYS A 210 -0.39 -16.94 5.36
C LYS A 210 0.36 -15.64 5.10
N ALA A 211 1.18 -15.21 6.06
CA ALA A 211 2.04 -14.06 5.84
C ALA A 211 3.30 -14.49 5.07
N LEU A 212 3.48 -13.91 3.88
CA LEU A 212 4.57 -14.23 2.97
C LEU A 212 5.52 -13.05 2.72
N TYR A 213 5.18 -11.86 3.20
CA TYR A 213 5.90 -10.61 2.97
C TYR A 213 6.22 -9.94 4.30
N ASN A 214 7.45 -9.44 4.46
CA ASN A 214 7.88 -8.74 5.67
C ASN A 214 7.98 -7.25 5.36
N TYR A 215 6.99 -6.48 5.81
CA TYR A 215 6.98 -5.04 5.74
C TYR A 215 7.86 -4.46 6.86
N ARG A 216 8.95 -3.78 6.49
CA ARG A 216 9.89 -3.18 7.46
C ARG A 216 9.30 -1.90 8.05
N MET A 217 9.18 -1.89 9.37
CA MET A 217 8.70 -0.71 10.09
C MET A 217 9.82 0.31 10.32
N GLY A 218 9.44 1.59 10.30
CA GLY A 218 10.37 2.67 10.67
C GLY A 218 11.28 3.17 9.54
N SER A 219 11.27 2.56 8.36
CA SER A 219 12.08 2.94 7.20
C SER A 219 11.36 3.85 6.20
N GLY A 220 10.04 3.84 6.16
CA GLY A 220 9.25 4.41 5.07
C GLY A 220 8.69 5.82 5.30
N MET A 221 7.93 6.29 4.30
CA MET A 221 7.27 7.62 4.27
C MET A 221 6.20 7.79 5.37
N THR A 222 5.70 6.71 5.95
CA THR A 222 4.61 6.72 6.94
C THR A 222 4.98 7.34 8.29
N THR A 223 6.27 7.59 8.54
CA THR A 223 6.79 8.15 9.80
C THR A 223 6.75 9.69 9.83
N LYS A 224 6.47 10.35 8.71
CA LYS A 224 6.49 11.80 8.57
C LYS A 224 5.09 12.36 8.27
N PHE A 225 4.87 13.62 8.69
CA PHE A 225 3.68 14.34 8.28
C PHE A 225 3.76 14.70 6.80
N ASP A 226 2.74 14.33 6.04
CA ASP A 226 2.55 14.79 4.67
C ASP A 226 1.32 15.74 4.60
N ALA A 227 1.56 16.98 4.17
CA ALA A 227 0.49 17.97 3.98
C ALA A 227 -0.49 17.58 2.87
N ASN A 228 -0.05 16.77 1.93
CA ASN A 228 -0.83 16.30 0.77
C ASN A 228 -1.52 14.96 1.01
N TYR A 229 -1.39 14.37 2.22
CA TYR A 229 -1.97 13.05 2.51
C TYR A 229 -3.44 12.96 2.12
N TYR A 230 -4.27 13.89 2.60
CA TYR A 230 -5.70 13.88 2.28
C TYR A 230 -5.98 14.17 0.79
N SER A 231 -5.30 15.15 0.20
CA SER A 231 -5.50 15.49 -1.23
C SER A 231 -5.07 14.36 -2.17
N SER A 232 -4.05 13.59 -1.82
CA SER A 232 -3.66 12.39 -2.54
C SER A 232 -4.76 11.32 -2.48
N PHE A 233 -5.31 11.07 -1.30
CA PHE A 233 -6.43 10.13 -1.15
C PHE A 233 -7.73 10.61 -1.81
N LYS A 234 -7.95 11.91 -1.94
CA LYS A 234 -9.08 12.44 -2.72
C LYS A 234 -9.05 11.96 -4.16
N VAL A 235 -7.86 11.83 -4.75
CA VAL A 235 -7.72 11.24 -6.11
C VAL A 235 -8.18 9.78 -6.11
N VAL A 236 -7.78 9.01 -5.09
CA VAL A 236 -8.20 7.61 -4.93
C VAL A 236 -9.72 7.51 -4.79
N PHE A 237 -10.35 8.36 -3.97
CA PHE A 237 -11.80 8.36 -3.79
C PHE A 237 -12.54 8.64 -5.10
N LYS A 238 -12.07 9.61 -5.90
CA LYS A 238 -12.65 9.91 -7.22
C LYS A 238 -12.55 8.70 -8.16
N GLU A 239 -11.43 7.99 -8.14
CA GLU A 239 -11.26 6.77 -8.94
C GLU A 239 -12.17 5.63 -8.47
N ILE A 240 -12.41 5.49 -7.16
CA ILE A 240 -13.37 4.52 -6.61
C ILE A 240 -14.80 4.90 -7.02
N ILE A 241 -15.21 6.17 -6.85
CA ILE A 241 -16.55 6.66 -7.19
C ILE A 241 -16.89 6.39 -8.66
N ARG A 242 -15.94 6.59 -9.58
CA ARG A 242 -16.11 6.30 -11.02
C ARG A 242 -16.41 4.83 -11.31
N ARG A 243 -16.14 3.93 -10.36
CA ARG A 243 -16.35 2.48 -10.51
C ARG A 243 -17.61 1.96 -9.85
N LYS A 244 -18.42 2.83 -9.26
CA LYS A 244 -19.65 2.45 -8.57
C LYS A 244 -20.50 1.49 -9.38
N GLU A 245 -20.84 1.86 -10.63
CA GLU A 245 -21.66 1.03 -11.51
C GLU A 245 -20.93 -0.25 -11.93
N LYS A 246 -19.64 -0.17 -12.26
CA LYS A 246 -18.83 -1.32 -12.69
C LYS A 246 -18.68 -2.36 -11.58
N TRP A 247 -18.46 -1.93 -10.35
CA TRP A 247 -18.28 -2.82 -9.20
C TRP A 247 -19.58 -3.36 -8.65
N SER A 248 -20.70 -2.67 -8.89
CA SER A 248 -22.08 -3.11 -8.59
C SER A 248 -22.29 -3.68 -7.18
N LEU A 249 -21.66 -3.05 -6.17
CA LEU A 249 -21.82 -3.44 -4.77
C LEU A 249 -23.09 -2.78 -4.21
N SER A 250 -24.01 -3.58 -3.65
CA SER A 250 -25.25 -3.08 -3.04
C SER A 250 -25.02 -2.15 -1.85
N ASP A 251 -23.87 -2.30 -1.17
CA ASP A 251 -23.43 -1.56 0.02
C ASP A 251 -22.32 -0.53 -0.29
N PHE A 252 -22.14 -0.16 -1.57
CA PHE A 252 -21.05 0.71 -2.04
C PHE A 252 -20.92 2.00 -1.25
N GLU A 253 -21.98 2.76 -1.06
CA GLU A 253 -21.96 4.06 -0.36
C GLU A 253 -21.59 3.91 1.13
N TYR A 254 -22.07 2.85 1.76
CA TYR A 254 -21.69 2.53 3.14
C TYR A 254 -20.18 2.24 3.25
N LEU A 255 -19.67 1.40 2.36
CA LEU A 255 -18.25 1.03 2.33
C LEU A 255 -17.36 2.22 1.97
N LEU A 256 -17.76 3.04 1.01
CA LEU A 256 -17.02 4.25 0.64
C LEU A 256 -17.00 5.26 1.79
N SER A 257 -18.11 5.39 2.54
CA SER A 257 -18.15 6.20 3.77
C SER A 257 -17.09 5.75 4.79
N ILE A 258 -16.93 4.43 5.00
CA ILE A 258 -15.89 3.88 5.87
C ILE A 258 -14.50 4.28 5.34
N LYS A 259 -14.23 4.10 4.05
CA LYS A 259 -12.93 4.40 3.43
C LYS A 259 -12.58 5.87 3.57
N VAL A 260 -13.49 6.77 3.19
CA VAL A 260 -13.30 8.22 3.28
C VAL A 260 -13.05 8.65 4.71
N LEU A 261 -13.94 8.29 5.63
CA LEU A 261 -13.89 8.77 7.00
C LEU A 261 -12.73 8.17 7.81
N SER A 262 -12.36 6.90 7.58
CA SER A 262 -11.15 6.30 8.17
C SER A 262 -9.89 7.03 7.70
N THR A 263 -9.83 7.40 6.43
CA THR A 263 -8.69 8.14 5.86
C THR A 263 -8.61 9.56 6.44
N VAL A 264 -9.74 10.25 6.58
CA VAL A 264 -9.80 11.58 7.24
C VAL A 264 -9.36 11.49 8.69
N GLY A 265 -9.84 10.50 9.45
CA GLY A 265 -9.39 10.27 10.82
C GLY A 265 -7.87 10.10 10.92
N ARG A 266 -7.27 9.36 9.98
CA ARG A 266 -5.81 9.21 9.88
C ARG A 266 -5.12 10.52 9.51
N ALA A 267 -5.64 11.27 8.53
CA ALA A 267 -5.10 12.57 8.13
C ALA A 267 -5.06 13.55 9.31
N ILE A 268 -6.12 13.61 10.12
CA ILE A 268 -6.17 14.43 11.34
C ILE A 268 -5.11 13.94 12.34
N THR A 269 -5.03 12.63 12.59
CA THR A 269 -4.10 12.06 13.57
C THR A 269 -2.64 12.30 13.17
N GLN A 270 -2.28 12.26 11.89
CA GLN A 270 -0.93 12.57 11.42
C GLN A 270 -0.51 14.01 11.65
N THR A 271 -1.44 14.96 11.81
CA THR A 271 -1.09 16.37 12.07
C THR A 271 -0.28 16.57 13.35
N ARG A 272 -0.32 15.58 14.27
CA ARG A 272 0.52 15.55 15.49
C ARG A 272 2.01 15.43 15.20
N LEU A 273 2.41 14.84 14.06
CA LEU A 273 3.81 14.67 13.67
C LEU A 273 4.47 15.97 13.19
N LYS A 274 3.68 17.01 12.97
CA LYS A 274 4.16 18.31 12.53
C LYS A 274 4.27 19.29 13.69
N LYS A 275 5.41 20.01 13.76
CA LYS A 275 5.52 21.23 14.57
C LYS A 275 4.84 22.38 13.83
N TRP A 276 3.62 22.75 14.26
CA TRP A 276 2.90 23.87 13.68
C TRP A 276 3.46 25.19 14.19
N LYS A 277 3.55 26.20 13.30
CA LYS A 277 4.03 27.54 13.69
C LYS A 277 3.14 28.18 14.76
N ASN A 278 1.84 28.01 14.62
CA ASN A 278 0.83 28.53 15.54
C ASN A 278 -0.48 27.74 15.39
N TYR A 279 -1.42 28.02 16.29
CA TYR A 279 -2.77 27.45 16.29
C TYR A 279 -3.55 27.74 14.98
N LYS A 280 -3.40 28.96 14.42
CA LYS A 280 -4.17 29.37 13.24
C LYS A 280 -3.80 28.50 12.02
N ASP A 281 -2.53 28.20 11.83
CA ASP A 281 -2.06 27.35 10.72
C ASP A 281 -2.59 25.91 10.82
N HIS A 282 -2.59 25.34 12.04
CA HIS A 282 -3.15 24.03 12.27
C HIS A 282 -4.66 24.00 12.02
N LYS A 283 -5.39 25.00 12.57
CA LYS A 283 -6.84 25.17 12.34
C LYS A 283 -7.15 25.29 10.85
N LYS A 284 -6.39 26.11 10.10
CA LYS A 284 -6.58 26.30 8.65
C LYS A 284 -6.42 25.00 7.86
N TYR A 285 -5.46 24.13 8.27
CA TYR A 285 -5.31 22.81 7.65
C TYR A 285 -6.54 21.93 7.89
N LEU A 286 -7.05 21.86 9.12
CA LEU A 286 -8.27 21.10 9.44
C LEU A 286 -9.51 21.64 8.72
N GLN A 287 -9.62 22.98 8.57
CA GLN A 287 -10.68 23.63 7.82
C GLN A 287 -10.67 23.22 6.36
N ARG A 288 -9.51 23.20 5.70
CA ARG A 288 -9.38 22.74 4.31
C ARG A 288 -9.88 21.30 4.11
N ILE A 289 -9.60 20.42 5.08
CA ILE A 289 -10.13 19.05 5.04
C ILE A 289 -11.66 19.08 5.18
N ARG A 290 -12.20 19.85 6.15
CA ARG A 290 -13.65 19.88 6.44
C ARG A 290 -14.47 20.47 5.30
N GLU A 291 -13.93 21.47 4.61
CA GLU A 291 -14.58 22.17 3.50
C GLU A 291 -14.45 21.44 2.15
N ASP A 292 -13.78 20.28 2.13
CA ASP A 292 -13.66 19.49 0.93
C ASP A 292 -15.00 18.89 0.51
N ASP A 293 -15.28 18.90 -0.81
CA ASP A 293 -16.53 18.44 -1.40
C ASP A 293 -16.86 16.98 -1.04
N ILE A 294 -15.89 16.05 -1.22
CA ILE A 294 -16.08 14.64 -0.88
C ILE A 294 -16.35 14.48 0.62
N LEU A 295 -15.53 15.11 1.48
CA LEU A 295 -15.79 14.97 2.91
C LEU A 295 -17.12 15.57 3.33
N THR A 296 -17.54 16.69 2.74
CA THR A 296 -18.83 17.32 3.04
C THR A 296 -19.99 16.38 2.75
N GLU A 297 -19.91 15.60 1.68
CA GLU A 297 -20.89 14.57 1.33
C GLU A 297 -20.90 13.42 2.35
N TYR A 298 -19.73 12.91 2.76
CA TYR A 298 -19.65 11.69 3.58
C TYR A 298 -19.62 11.94 5.10
N ILE A 299 -19.33 13.14 5.59
CA ILE A 299 -19.17 13.40 7.02
C ILE A 299 -20.45 13.16 7.82
N GLU A 300 -21.62 13.30 7.19
CA GLU A 300 -22.91 13.05 7.82
C GLU A 300 -23.12 11.56 8.17
N ASN A 301 -22.41 10.66 7.49
CA ASN A 301 -22.49 9.21 7.68
C ASN A 301 -21.71 8.70 8.91
N VAL A 302 -21.04 9.58 9.68
CA VAL A 302 -20.21 9.21 10.85
C VAL A 302 -20.98 8.31 11.84
N ASP A 303 -22.24 8.63 12.11
CA ASP A 303 -23.05 7.88 13.09
C ASP A 303 -23.39 6.48 12.59
N MET A 304 -23.59 6.31 11.28
CA MET A 304 -23.91 5.04 10.64
C MET A 304 -22.72 4.06 10.70
N ILE A 305 -21.48 4.57 10.57
CA ILE A 305 -20.27 3.75 10.46
C ILE A 305 -19.43 3.71 11.76
N LYS A 306 -19.93 4.24 12.87
CA LYS A 306 -19.16 4.39 14.13
C LYS A 306 -18.52 3.11 14.66
N ARG A 307 -19.11 1.94 14.40
CA ARG A 307 -18.58 0.63 14.81
C ARG A 307 -17.40 0.16 13.96
N GLN A 308 -17.23 0.71 12.77
CA GLN A 308 -16.18 0.33 11.80
C GLN A 308 -14.95 1.24 11.90
N ILE A 309 -15.04 2.33 12.64
CA ILE A 309 -13.96 3.31 12.78
C ILE A 309 -13.27 3.18 14.13
N GLN A 310 -11.95 3.30 14.13
CA GLN A 310 -11.16 3.35 15.35
C GLN A 310 -11.66 4.46 16.28
N LYS A 311 -11.84 4.16 17.57
CA LYS A 311 -12.43 5.10 18.56
C LYS A 311 -11.79 6.49 18.56
N SER A 312 -10.46 6.58 18.47
CA SER A 312 -9.76 7.86 18.41
C SER A 312 -10.11 8.67 17.15
N HIS A 313 -10.20 8.01 16.00
CA HIS A 313 -10.61 8.66 14.76
C HIS A 313 -12.06 9.11 14.82
N LEU A 314 -12.95 8.31 15.38
CA LEU A 314 -14.37 8.64 15.54
C LEU A 314 -14.56 9.94 16.33
N ILE A 315 -13.82 10.12 17.45
CA ILE A 315 -13.86 11.35 18.24
C ILE A 315 -13.47 12.56 17.37
N PHE A 316 -12.37 12.46 16.63
CA PHE A 316 -11.92 13.55 15.75
C PHE A 316 -12.94 13.88 14.64
N LEU A 317 -13.58 12.86 14.06
CA LEU A 317 -14.61 13.05 13.03
C LEU A 317 -15.86 13.72 13.58
N ILE A 318 -16.32 13.34 14.79
CA ILE A 318 -17.45 14.00 15.45
C ILE A 318 -17.14 15.48 15.75
N LEU A 319 -15.94 15.76 16.24
CA LEU A 319 -15.50 17.12 16.49
C LEU A 319 -15.36 17.94 15.20
N LEU A 320 -14.84 17.31 14.13
CA LEU A 320 -14.71 17.93 12.81
C LEU A 320 -16.08 18.24 12.20
N LYS A 321 -17.04 17.31 12.29
CA LYS A 321 -18.43 17.50 11.88
C LYS A 321 -19.06 18.72 12.56
N LYS A 322 -18.74 18.92 13.84
CA LYS A 322 -19.24 20.05 14.66
C LYS A 322 -18.36 21.31 14.58
N TYR A 323 -17.37 21.37 13.69
CA TYR A 323 -16.42 22.50 13.54
C TYR A 323 -15.62 22.83 14.80
N LEU A 324 -15.45 21.87 15.72
CA LEU A 324 -14.76 22.05 17.01
C LEU A 324 -13.24 21.84 16.88
N TYR A 325 -12.59 22.60 16.01
CA TYR A 325 -11.16 22.47 15.70
C TYR A 325 -10.24 22.64 16.91
N CYS A 326 -10.61 23.55 17.85
CA CYS A 326 -9.82 23.73 19.08
C CYS A 326 -9.73 22.44 19.89
N MET A 327 -10.84 21.73 20.04
CA MET A 327 -10.87 20.48 20.79
C MET A 327 -10.02 19.39 20.12
N ILE A 328 -10.06 19.31 18.79
CA ILE A 328 -9.20 18.39 18.03
C ILE A 328 -7.73 18.68 18.35
N ILE A 329 -7.29 19.93 18.24
CA ILE A 329 -5.91 20.35 18.46
C ILE A 329 -5.46 20.08 19.89
N VAL A 330 -6.30 20.37 20.88
CA VAL A 330 -6.01 20.07 22.30
C VAL A 330 -5.82 18.56 22.51
N LEU A 331 -6.73 17.73 22.01
CA LEU A 331 -6.65 16.28 22.16
C LEU A 331 -5.41 15.69 21.47
N LEU A 332 -5.02 16.20 20.29
CA LEU A 332 -3.80 15.79 19.60
C LEU A 332 -2.54 16.13 20.40
N ASN A 333 -2.51 17.32 21.03
CA ASN A 333 -1.40 17.73 21.88
C ASN A 333 -1.30 16.90 23.16
N LEU A 334 -2.42 16.57 23.80
CA LEU A 334 -2.45 15.67 24.96
C LEU A 334 -1.95 14.29 24.62
N LYS A 335 -2.33 13.74 23.45
CA LYS A 335 -1.83 12.45 22.98
C LYS A 335 -0.31 12.46 22.74
N ASN A 336 0.25 13.54 22.18
CA ASN A 336 1.70 13.69 22.02
C ASN A 336 2.43 13.72 23.38
N LEU A 337 1.84 14.35 24.39
CA LEU A 337 2.41 14.39 25.74
C LEU A 337 2.43 12.99 26.39
N SER A 338 1.34 12.26 26.29
CA SER A 338 1.25 10.90 26.88
C SER A 338 2.22 9.91 26.22
N GLU A 339 2.44 10.01 24.91
CA GLU A 339 3.42 9.17 24.21
C GLU A 339 4.87 9.50 24.64
N LYS A 340 5.21 10.78 24.84
CA LYS A 340 6.53 11.18 25.36
C LYS A 340 6.81 10.66 26.77
N ILE A 341 5.81 10.78 27.66
CA ILE A 341 5.92 10.29 29.05
C ILE A 341 6.01 8.75 29.09
N GLY A 342 5.35 8.05 28.17
CA GLY A 342 5.41 6.59 28.05
C GLY A 342 6.73 6.05 27.48
N MET A 343 7.50 6.87 26.75
CA MET A 343 8.83 6.52 26.22
C MET A 343 9.96 6.78 27.25
N GLU A 344 9.69 7.53 28.31
CA GLU A 344 10.64 7.79 29.39
C GLU A 344 10.53 6.77 30.55
N LYS A 345 9.65 5.79 30.44
CA LYS A 345 9.53 4.62 31.34
C LYS A 345 9.95 3.34 30.63
#